data_10d95e1da655e49d48a5883a71427533
#
_entry.id   10d95e1da655e49d48a5883a71427533
#
_cell.length_a   1.000
_cell.length_b   1.000
_cell.length_c   1.000
_cell.angle_alpha   90.00
_cell.angle_beta   90.00
_cell.angle_gamma   90.00
#
_symmetry.space_group_name_H-M   'P 1'
#
loop_
_entity.id
_entity.type
_entity.pdbx_description
1 polymer ?
#
loop_
_entity_poly.entity_id
_entity_poly.type
_entity_poly.pdbx_seq_one_letter_code
_entity_poly.pdbx_strand_id
1 'polypeptide(L)'
;MLANKGKGTKPELLFGKLLWNAGIRYRKNDRSIFGKPDFVIRKMKIAIFCDGEFWHGRNWETRKGDHKSNCEFWYSKIERNIERDKEVNEQLKAQGWEIFRFWETEIIKTPDKCLNKILNYMNAQKKAADRIAITQMCGESKVLMQIYGPHSLNEDGTTIPFDEQMAIVSHYLHNRGSKAAQTYENKGEGLIEDIYNFQNKTINHHNASDGETPYGLFSDLFAVPFLPPERPKFTFIDLFAGIGGFRMAMQNLGGKCIFSSEWDSQAQKTYLLNYGEVPFGDITQETTKAFVPDNFDLLCAGFPCQAFSLAGKRLGFEETRGTLFFDVAEILRRKRPKAFFLENVKGLLIHDKGKTIQTILRVLREDLNYYVPDPQIVNAINFGVPQHRERVYIVGFRKDQKVTEFTYPSPIDNTKRFADIKEKQTVSAKYYLSTQYIKTLVAHKERHAAKGNGFGYEIIPDDGVANAIVVGGMGRERNLVIDHRLKDFTPVTHIKGEVNREGLRRMTPREWARLQGFPDDFIIEVSDASAYKQFGNSVAIPAIQATAMEIIKRIDLSKSTSYAIKRK
;
A
#
# COMPACT_ATOMS: atom_id res chain seq x y z
N MET A 1 36.28 45.15 -10.01
CA MET A 1 35.51 44.18 -9.20
C MET A 1 34.80 43.22 -10.15
N LEU A 2 35.22 41.97 -10.20
CA LEU A 2 34.52 40.93 -10.96
C LEU A 2 33.12 40.74 -10.36
N ALA A 3 32.08 40.80 -11.20
CA ALA A 3 30.68 40.69 -10.78
C ALA A 3 30.48 39.34 -10.08
N ASN A 4 30.26 39.36 -8.78
CA ASN A 4 29.90 38.14 -8.02
C ASN A 4 28.57 37.62 -8.57
N LYS A 5 28.61 36.42 -9.17
CA LYS A 5 27.43 35.71 -9.64
C LYS A 5 26.63 35.29 -8.42
N GLY A 6 25.43 35.83 -8.23
CA GLY A 6 24.53 35.51 -7.13
C GLY A 6 23.89 34.10 -7.19
N LYS A 7 24.38 33.21 -8.07
CA LYS A 7 23.93 31.82 -8.24
C LYS A 7 24.96 31.00 -9.00
N GLY A 8 25.08 29.72 -8.67
CA GLY A 8 26.02 28.81 -9.31
C GLY A 8 27.46 29.12 -8.93
N THR A 9 27.68 29.50 -7.67
CA THR A 9 29.00 29.75 -7.12
C THR A 9 29.83 28.48 -7.09
N LYS A 10 31.16 28.62 -7.01
CA LYS A 10 32.06 27.46 -6.94
C LYS A 10 31.73 26.51 -5.77
N PRO A 11 31.42 26.98 -4.54
CA PRO A 11 30.94 26.15 -3.44
C PRO A 11 29.62 25.43 -3.74
N GLU A 12 28.61 26.11 -4.30
CA GLU A 12 27.34 25.47 -4.68
C GLU A 12 27.54 24.35 -5.71
N LEU A 13 28.40 24.56 -6.72
CA LEU A 13 28.69 23.53 -7.74
C LEU A 13 29.39 22.31 -7.13
N LEU A 14 30.38 22.56 -6.25
CA LEU A 14 31.11 21.51 -5.56
C LEU A 14 30.16 20.70 -4.66
N PHE A 15 29.38 21.36 -3.84
CA PHE A 15 28.49 20.72 -2.88
C PHE A 15 27.35 19.98 -3.55
N GLY A 16 26.77 20.55 -4.62
CA GLY A 16 25.76 19.88 -5.42
C GLY A 16 26.27 18.58 -6.06
N LYS A 17 27.52 18.57 -6.54
CA LYS A 17 28.15 17.35 -7.09
C LYS A 17 28.35 16.29 -5.99
N LEU A 18 28.77 16.71 -4.81
CA LEU A 18 28.93 15.82 -3.64
C LEU A 18 27.60 15.18 -3.21
N LEU A 19 26.55 15.98 -3.06
CA LEU A 19 25.21 15.46 -2.75
C LEU A 19 24.73 14.46 -3.80
N TRP A 20 24.94 14.77 -5.08
CA TRP A 20 24.54 13.89 -6.18
C TRP A 20 25.30 12.56 -6.18
N ASN A 21 26.63 12.60 -5.97
CA ASN A 21 27.49 11.42 -5.88
C ASN A 21 27.14 10.54 -4.66
N ALA A 22 26.68 11.14 -3.57
CA ALA A 22 26.18 10.44 -2.39
C ALA A 22 24.75 9.87 -2.57
N GLY A 23 24.21 9.91 -3.80
CA GLY A 23 22.86 9.41 -4.09
C GLY A 23 21.70 10.32 -3.67
N ILE A 24 22.01 11.52 -3.16
CA ILE A 24 21.01 12.49 -2.71
C ILE A 24 20.45 13.27 -3.90
N ARG A 25 19.12 13.17 -4.11
CA ARG A 25 18.42 13.93 -5.15
C ARG A 25 17.80 15.17 -4.54
N TYR A 26 18.05 16.33 -5.15
CA TYR A 26 17.66 17.64 -4.64
C TYR A 26 17.13 18.54 -5.76
N ARG A 27 16.42 19.60 -5.39
CA ARG A 27 16.09 20.74 -6.28
C ARG A 27 17.00 21.92 -5.96
N LYS A 28 17.48 22.60 -6.99
CA LYS A 28 18.29 23.83 -6.84
C LYS A 28 17.40 25.06 -6.83
N ASN A 29 17.73 26.01 -5.94
CA ASN A 29 17.14 27.35 -5.92
C ASN A 29 15.60 27.32 -6.01
N ASP A 30 14.95 26.47 -5.20
CA ASP A 30 13.50 26.28 -5.24
C ASP A 30 12.78 27.53 -4.73
N ARG A 31 12.17 28.28 -5.67
CA ARG A 31 11.49 29.55 -5.37
C ARG A 31 10.17 29.38 -4.59
N SER A 32 9.65 28.19 -4.51
CA SER A 32 8.43 27.90 -3.74
C SER A 32 8.69 27.75 -2.25
N ILE A 33 9.95 27.70 -1.83
CA ILE A 33 10.36 27.62 -0.44
C ILE A 33 10.82 28.99 0.03
N PHE A 34 10.31 29.42 1.19
CA PHE A 34 10.70 30.71 1.78
C PHE A 34 12.22 30.78 1.97
N GLY A 35 12.81 31.95 1.74
CA GLY A 35 14.26 32.13 1.78
C GLY A 35 15.05 31.58 0.57
N LYS A 36 14.43 30.82 -0.32
CA LYS A 36 15.02 30.28 -1.57
C LYS A 36 16.31 29.50 -1.33
N PRO A 37 16.29 28.38 -0.61
CA PRO A 37 17.47 27.55 -0.34
C PRO A 37 18.21 27.16 -1.62
N ASP A 38 19.55 27.03 -1.55
CA ASP A 38 20.37 26.59 -2.68
C ASP A 38 20.06 25.15 -3.08
N PHE A 39 19.79 24.29 -2.09
CA PHE A 39 19.36 22.91 -2.32
C PHE A 39 18.19 22.57 -1.43
N VAL A 40 17.21 21.83 -1.97
CA VAL A 40 16.01 21.38 -1.27
C VAL A 40 15.79 19.89 -1.46
N ILE A 41 15.70 19.12 -0.37
CA ILE A 41 15.31 17.71 -0.38
C ILE A 41 13.88 17.62 0.14
N ARG A 42 12.91 17.81 -0.76
CA ARG A 42 11.48 17.95 -0.40
C ARG A 42 10.91 16.76 0.38
N LYS A 43 11.30 15.54 0.00
CA LYS A 43 10.81 14.32 0.65
C LYS A 43 11.10 14.29 2.15
N MET A 44 12.18 14.92 2.58
CA MET A 44 12.64 14.94 3.98
C MET A 44 12.53 16.33 4.61
N LYS A 45 11.92 17.31 3.91
CA LYS A 45 11.83 18.72 4.35
C LYS A 45 13.18 19.27 4.79
N ILE A 46 14.24 19.06 4.00
CA ILE A 46 15.56 19.61 4.26
C ILE A 46 15.82 20.79 3.33
N ALA A 47 16.21 21.92 3.92
CA ALA A 47 16.63 23.14 3.24
C ALA A 47 18.13 23.40 3.51
N ILE A 48 18.92 23.58 2.46
CA ILE A 48 20.37 23.78 2.56
C ILE A 48 20.75 25.12 1.96
N PHE A 49 21.52 25.91 2.70
CA PHE A 49 22.06 27.21 2.30
C PHE A 49 23.59 27.14 2.27
N CYS A 50 24.18 27.74 1.23
CA CYS A 50 25.63 27.91 1.05
C CYS A 50 25.97 29.38 1.25
N ASP A 51 26.27 29.76 2.48
CA ASP A 51 26.39 31.15 2.88
C ASP A 51 27.77 31.71 2.62
N GLY A 52 27.85 32.79 1.87
CA GLY A 52 29.08 33.56 1.68
C GLY A 52 29.42 34.35 2.95
N GLU A 53 30.64 34.23 3.44
CA GLU A 53 31.09 34.77 4.74
C GLU A 53 30.93 36.25 4.88
N PHE A 54 31.16 37.00 3.80
CA PHE A 54 31.00 38.44 3.78
C PHE A 54 29.53 38.87 3.83
N TRP A 55 28.68 38.25 3.01
CA TRP A 55 27.29 38.68 2.82
C TRP A 55 26.37 38.25 3.97
N HIS A 56 26.68 37.19 4.67
CA HIS A 56 25.91 36.65 5.78
C HIS A 56 26.58 36.89 7.15
N GLY A 57 27.62 37.76 7.18
CA GLY A 57 28.19 38.31 8.39
C GLY A 57 28.85 37.28 9.32
N ARG A 58 29.66 36.35 8.79
CA ARG A 58 30.42 35.40 9.61
C ARG A 58 31.34 36.17 10.58
N ASN A 59 31.17 35.92 11.90
CA ASN A 59 31.90 36.59 12.98
C ASN A 59 31.73 38.12 12.93
N TRP A 60 30.50 38.59 12.63
CA TRP A 60 30.21 40.00 12.38
C TRP A 60 30.70 40.92 13.50
N GLU A 61 30.46 40.54 14.76
CA GLU A 61 30.86 41.35 15.94
C GLU A 61 32.36 41.66 15.99
N THR A 62 33.20 40.74 15.54
CA THR A 62 34.66 40.88 15.54
C THR A 62 35.22 41.50 14.26
N ARG A 63 34.45 41.46 13.16
CA ARG A 63 34.89 41.93 11.84
C ARG A 63 34.28 43.25 11.42
N LYS A 64 33.44 43.85 12.26
CA LYS A 64 32.77 45.13 11.98
C LYS A 64 33.73 46.28 11.70
N GLY A 65 34.97 46.23 12.21
CA GLY A 65 36.03 47.19 11.99
C GLY A 65 36.90 47.00 10.73
N ASP A 66 36.73 45.92 9.98
CA ASP A 66 37.59 45.56 8.83
C ASP A 66 37.30 46.42 7.57
N HIS A 67 36.21 47.16 7.54
CA HIS A 67 35.76 47.98 6.39
C HIS A 67 36.39 49.36 6.38
N LYS A 68 37.18 49.65 5.34
CA LYS A 68 37.91 50.93 5.20
C LYS A 68 37.16 52.02 4.42
N SER A 69 36.04 51.73 3.78
CA SER A 69 35.25 52.69 3.01
C SER A 69 33.78 52.33 2.99
N ASN A 70 32.88 53.31 2.98
CA ASN A 70 31.41 53.17 2.97
C ASN A 70 30.86 52.30 4.10
N CYS A 71 31.42 52.40 5.29
CA CYS A 71 31.14 51.51 6.43
C CYS A 71 29.66 51.45 6.78
N GLU A 72 28.96 52.57 6.89
CA GLU A 72 27.54 52.64 7.25
C GLU A 72 26.64 51.89 6.26
N PHE A 73 26.93 52.03 4.96
CA PHE A 73 26.19 51.30 3.92
C PHE A 73 26.38 49.79 4.06
N TRP A 74 27.62 49.31 4.27
CA TRP A 74 27.92 47.92 4.39
C TRP A 74 27.39 47.32 5.68
N TYR A 75 27.48 48.04 6.79
CA TYR A 75 26.96 47.60 8.09
C TYR A 75 25.45 47.40 8.03
N SER A 76 24.70 48.40 7.57
CA SER A 76 23.26 48.30 7.42
C SER A 76 22.84 47.15 6.49
N LYS A 77 23.60 46.91 5.42
CA LYS A 77 23.30 45.84 4.46
C LYS A 77 23.56 44.44 5.04
N ILE A 78 24.67 44.23 5.72
CA ILE A 78 25.04 42.97 6.34
C ILE A 78 24.09 42.64 7.52
N GLU A 79 23.82 43.61 8.38
CA GLU A 79 22.90 43.47 9.49
C GLU A 79 21.49 43.10 9.04
N ARG A 80 21.01 43.71 7.96
CA ARG A 80 19.73 43.33 7.32
C ARG A 80 19.74 41.92 6.77
N ASN A 81 20.86 41.47 6.21
CA ASN A 81 20.97 40.09 5.73
C ASN A 81 20.96 39.09 6.89
N ILE A 82 21.67 39.38 7.99
CA ILE A 82 21.68 38.55 9.20
C ILE A 82 20.26 38.43 9.79
N GLU A 83 19.52 39.54 9.86
CA GLU A 83 18.14 39.55 10.37
C GLU A 83 17.21 38.74 9.47
N ARG A 84 17.33 38.92 8.15
CA ARG A 84 16.57 38.11 7.19
C ARG A 84 16.89 36.61 7.30
N ASP A 85 18.14 36.24 7.54
CA ASP A 85 18.53 34.83 7.69
C ASP A 85 17.93 34.21 8.96
N LYS A 86 17.81 35.01 10.05
CA LYS A 86 17.09 34.58 11.28
C LYS A 86 15.61 34.37 10.98
N GLU A 87 14.96 35.33 10.33
CA GLU A 87 13.54 35.22 9.92
C GLU A 87 13.30 34.01 9.03
N VAL A 88 14.17 33.77 8.05
CA VAL A 88 14.09 32.56 7.18
C VAL A 88 14.19 31.28 7.99
N ASN A 89 15.13 31.22 8.94
CA ASN A 89 15.30 30.03 9.78
C ASN A 89 14.06 29.80 10.66
N GLU A 90 13.50 30.83 11.27
CA GLU A 90 12.32 30.71 12.13
C GLU A 90 11.09 30.27 11.34
N GLN A 91 10.83 30.88 10.20
CA GLN A 91 9.69 30.53 9.35
C GLN A 91 9.79 29.10 8.78
N LEU A 92 10.97 28.70 8.32
CA LEU A 92 11.17 27.34 7.83
C LEU A 92 11.04 26.29 8.94
N LYS A 93 11.59 26.57 10.14
CA LYS A 93 11.42 25.70 11.31
C LYS A 93 9.96 25.54 11.72
N ALA A 94 9.20 26.65 11.74
CA ALA A 94 7.77 26.63 12.03
C ALA A 94 6.96 25.79 11.02
N GLN A 95 7.44 25.67 9.78
CA GLN A 95 6.88 24.81 8.73
C GLN A 95 7.39 23.36 8.78
N GLY A 96 8.22 23.02 9.78
CA GLY A 96 8.79 21.68 9.97
C GLY A 96 9.94 21.34 9.03
N TRP A 97 10.67 22.35 8.55
CA TRP A 97 11.88 22.15 7.76
C TRP A 97 13.11 22.03 8.65
N GLU A 98 13.99 21.10 8.33
CA GLU A 98 15.35 21.07 8.85
C GLU A 98 16.27 21.92 7.99
N ILE A 99 17.12 22.74 8.64
CA ILE A 99 17.91 23.76 7.95
C ILE A 99 19.39 23.47 8.19
N PHE A 100 20.12 23.35 7.08
CA PHE A 100 21.57 23.29 7.10
C PHE A 100 22.13 24.53 6.44
N ARG A 101 22.94 25.30 7.19
CA ARG A 101 23.71 26.42 6.68
C ARG A 101 25.18 26.10 6.77
N PHE A 102 25.87 26.18 5.64
CA PHE A 102 27.29 25.93 5.54
C PHE A 102 27.99 27.14 4.96
N TRP A 103 29.08 27.54 5.57
CA TRP A 103 29.91 28.60 5.06
C TRP A 103 30.68 28.12 3.81
N GLU A 104 30.90 29.03 2.86
CA GLU A 104 31.68 28.73 1.63
C GLU A 104 33.03 28.06 1.95
N THR A 105 33.74 28.59 2.97
CA THR A 105 35.03 28.01 3.38
C THR A 105 34.89 26.63 3.99
N GLU A 106 33.80 26.30 4.67
CA GLU A 106 33.55 24.94 5.17
C GLU A 106 33.32 23.97 4.02
N ILE A 107 32.51 24.39 3.04
CA ILE A 107 32.24 23.59 1.85
C ILE A 107 33.52 23.33 1.05
N ILE A 108 34.42 24.32 0.95
CA ILE A 108 35.68 24.19 0.20
C ILE A 108 36.72 23.36 0.97
N LYS A 109 36.89 23.62 2.28
CA LYS A 109 37.95 23.00 3.07
C LYS A 109 37.60 21.62 3.64
N THR A 110 36.33 21.41 4.01
CA THR A 110 35.86 20.18 4.66
C THR A 110 34.51 19.73 4.11
N PRO A 111 34.40 19.51 2.77
CA PRO A 111 33.15 19.17 2.13
C PRO A 111 32.49 17.91 2.70
N ASP A 112 33.30 16.90 3.03
CA ASP A 112 32.80 15.63 3.62
C ASP A 112 32.17 15.81 4.99
N LYS A 113 32.68 16.76 5.81
CA LYS A 113 32.05 17.08 7.10
C LYS A 113 30.67 17.70 6.92
N CYS A 114 30.49 18.56 5.92
CA CYS A 114 29.21 19.15 5.59
C CYS A 114 28.24 18.07 5.07
N LEU A 115 28.68 17.20 4.19
CA LEU A 115 27.91 16.08 3.67
C LEU A 115 27.49 15.11 4.79
N ASN A 116 28.43 14.73 5.66
CA ASN A 116 28.16 13.81 6.77
C ASN A 116 27.12 14.35 7.77
N LYS A 117 27.07 15.65 8.01
CA LYS A 117 25.98 16.25 8.84
C LYS A 117 24.60 15.97 8.24
N ILE A 118 24.47 16.12 6.91
CA ILE A 118 23.22 15.84 6.20
C ILE A 118 22.92 14.33 6.20
N LEU A 119 23.89 13.49 5.88
CA LEU A 119 23.73 12.04 5.87
C LEU A 119 23.34 11.50 7.25
N ASN A 120 23.97 11.99 8.32
CA ASN A 120 23.64 11.60 9.69
C ASN A 120 22.19 11.99 10.04
N TYR A 121 21.76 13.19 9.67
CA TYR A 121 20.37 13.61 9.87
C TYR A 121 19.40 12.76 9.02
N MET A 122 19.71 12.55 7.72
CA MET A 122 18.89 11.71 6.84
C MET A 122 18.77 10.28 7.36
N ASN A 123 19.87 9.71 7.86
CA ASN A 123 19.88 8.37 8.45
C ASN A 123 19.10 8.34 9.77
N ALA A 124 19.20 9.39 10.58
CA ALA A 124 18.40 9.52 11.80
C ALA A 124 16.89 9.66 11.48
N GLN A 125 16.54 10.47 10.48
CA GLN A 125 15.15 10.61 10.00
C GLN A 125 14.63 9.32 9.34
N LYS A 126 15.45 8.64 8.55
CA LYS A 126 15.12 7.34 8.00
C LYS A 126 14.90 6.32 9.12
N LYS A 127 15.81 6.27 10.11
CA LYS A 127 15.63 5.46 11.31
C LYS A 127 14.38 5.86 12.11
N ALA A 128 14.04 7.15 12.17
CA ALA A 128 12.81 7.62 12.83
C ALA A 128 11.55 7.28 12.03
N ALA A 129 11.57 7.41 10.71
CA ALA A 129 10.47 6.98 9.83
C ALA A 129 10.32 5.45 9.83
N ASP A 130 11.43 4.73 9.80
CA ASP A 130 11.46 3.28 9.94
C ASP A 130 10.99 2.86 11.36
N ARG A 131 11.34 3.63 12.40
CA ARG A 131 10.80 3.47 13.77
C ARG A 131 9.30 3.73 13.82
N ILE A 132 8.78 4.74 13.16
CA ILE A 132 7.32 5.02 13.09
C ILE A 132 6.60 3.87 12.39
N ALA A 133 7.15 3.35 11.28
CA ALA A 133 6.60 2.19 10.59
C ALA A 133 6.61 0.93 11.49
N ILE A 134 7.69 0.71 12.24
CA ILE A 134 7.83 -0.40 13.18
C ILE A 134 6.99 -0.15 14.44
N THR A 135 6.91 1.08 14.95
CA THR A 135 6.03 1.46 16.06
C THR A 135 4.57 1.20 15.71
N GLN A 136 4.16 1.45 14.46
CA GLN A 136 2.83 1.08 13.95
C GLN A 136 2.64 -0.44 13.81
N MET A 137 3.71 -1.22 13.63
CA MET A 137 3.66 -2.68 13.53
C MET A 137 3.79 -3.40 14.88
N CYS A 138 4.52 -2.82 15.82
CA CYS A 138 4.93 -3.49 17.06
C CYS A 138 4.75 -2.64 18.33
N GLY A 139 3.90 -1.61 18.31
CA GLY A 139 3.69 -0.71 19.43
C GLY A 139 4.88 0.23 19.69
N GLU A 140 5.07 0.65 20.90
CA GLU A 140 6.23 1.48 21.31
C GLU A 140 7.58 0.76 21.18
N SER A 141 7.58 -0.48 20.72
CA SER A 141 8.76 -1.28 20.45
C SER A 141 9.65 -0.63 19.40
N LYS A 142 10.72 -0.02 19.82
CA LYS A 142 11.76 0.59 18.97
C LYS A 142 12.65 -0.45 18.28
N VAL A 143 12.10 -1.59 17.87
CA VAL A 143 12.86 -2.70 17.31
C VAL A 143 13.37 -2.38 15.92
N LEU A 144 14.59 -2.69 15.72
CA LEU A 144 15.35 -2.34 14.53
C LEU A 144 15.14 -3.33 13.39
N MET A 145 15.28 -2.84 12.21
CA MET A 145 15.00 -3.42 10.92
C MET A 145 15.78 -4.68 10.52
N GLN A 146 16.64 -5.18 11.38
CA GLN A 146 17.36 -6.44 11.13
C GLN A 146 17.65 -7.09 12.48
N ILE A 147 16.80 -8.06 12.82
CA ILE A 147 17.01 -8.87 14.00
C ILE A 147 17.83 -10.06 13.54
N TYR A 148 19.10 -10.07 13.93
CA TYR A 148 19.98 -11.21 13.71
C TYR A 148 20.01 -12.06 14.98
N GLY A 149 18.97 -12.85 15.18
CA GLY A 149 18.96 -13.94 16.13
C GLY A 149 19.05 -15.30 15.42
N PRO A 150 19.24 -16.39 16.13
CA PRO A 150 19.35 -17.73 15.53
C PRO A 150 18.09 -18.14 14.74
N HIS A 151 16.91 -17.61 15.11
CA HIS A 151 15.65 -17.94 14.44
C HIS A 151 15.34 -17.05 13.23
N SER A 152 16.10 -15.98 13.03
CA SER A 152 16.00 -15.12 11.84
C SER A 152 16.79 -15.65 10.64
N LEU A 153 17.37 -16.84 10.74
CA LEU A 153 18.11 -17.50 9.66
C LEU A 153 17.32 -18.66 9.08
N ASN A 154 17.46 -18.86 7.77
CA ASN A 154 17.03 -20.07 7.08
C ASN A 154 17.99 -21.24 7.38
N GLU A 155 17.63 -22.46 6.99
CA GLU A 155 18.46 -23.66 7.16
C GLU A 155 19.82 -23.56 6.43
N ASP A 156 19.89 -22.79 5.34
CA ASP A 156 21.10 -22.52 4.57
C ASP A 156 21.95 -21.38 5.14
N GLY A 157 21.54 -20.79 6.29
CA GLY A 157 22.23 -19.68 6.95
C GLY A 157 21.94 -18.30 6.35
N THR A 158 21.09 -18.19 5.32
CA THR A 158 20.62 -16.90 4.80
C THR A 158 19.62 -16.25 5.75
N THR A 159 19.63 -14.90 5.81
CA THR A 159 18.69 -14.16 6.66
C THR A 159 17.29 -14.17 6.05
N ILE A 160 16.28 -14.49 6.87
CA ILE A 160 14.86 -14.33 6.49
C ILE A 160 14.57 -12.85 6.33
N PRO A 161 14.01 -12.39 5.20
CA PRO A 161 13.62 -11.00 5.01
C PRO A 161 12.70 -10.51 6.13
N PHE A 162 12.86 -9.25 6.57
CA PHE A 162 12.10 -8.72 7.70
C PHE A 162 10.59 -8.81 7.52
N ASP A 163 10.07 -8.54 6.30
CA ASP A 163 8.64 -8.66 6.01
C ASP A 163 8.13 -10.09 6.21
N GLU A 164 8.95 -11.09 5.87
CA GLU A 164 8.63 -12.49 6.09
C GLU A 164 8.70 -12.87 7.58
N GLN A 165 9.69 -12.35 8.34
CA GLN A 165 9.72 -12.51 9.80
C GLN A 165 8.44 -11.97 10.43
N MET A 166 7.99 -10.77 10.02
CA MET A 166 6.76 -10.16 10.52
C MET A 166 5.50 -10.92 10.07
N ALA A 167 5.51 -11.49 8.86
CA ALA A 167 4.43 -12.36 8.42
C ALA A 167 4.30 -13.59 9.32
N ILE A 168 5.40 -14.28 9.62
CA ILE A 168 5.43 -15.44 10.52
C ILE A 168 4.93 -15.05 11.91
N VAL A 169 5.48 -13.99 12.50
CA VAL A 169 5.13 -13.53 13.85
C VAL A 169 3.65 -13.14 13.93
N SER A 170 3.16 -12.31 12.99
CA SER A 170 1.78 -11.85 13.03
C SER A 170 0.77 -13.00 12.82
N HIS A 171 1.05 -13.93 11.89
CA HIS A 171 0.20 -15.11 11.71
C HIS A 171 0.24 -16.05 12.92
N TYR A 172 1.42 -16.24 13.54
CA TYR A 172 1.52 -17.00 14.78
C TYR A 172 0.67 -16.39 15.89
N LEU A 173 0.82 -15.09 16.15
CA LEU A 173 0.10 -14.40 17.23
C LEU A 173 -1.42 -14.44 17.04
N HIS A 174 -1.89 -14.17 15.82
CA HIS A 174 -3.33 -14.22 15.52
C HIS A 174 -3.92 -15.65 15.55
N ASN A 175 -3.11 -16.67 15.34
CA ASN A 175 -3.54 -18.08 15.34
C ASN A 175 -3.20 -18.84 16.62
N ARG A 176 -2.56 -18.17 17.60
CA ARG A 176 -2.14 -18.78 18.85
C ARG A 176 -3.28 -19.55 19.54
N GLY A 177 -3.00 -20.77 20.01
CA GLY A 177 -4.00 -21.65 20.61
C GLY A 177 -4.90 -22.41 19.63
N SER A 178 -4.71 -22.25 18.31
CA SER A 178 -5.41 -23.02 17.29
C SER A 178 -4.48 -24.03 16.61
N LYS A 179 -5.07 -25.00 15.90
CA LYS A 179 -4.26 -25.96 15.10
C LYS A 179 -3.44 -25.28 14.00
N ALA A 180 -3.91 -24.17 13.46
CA ALA A 180 -3.19 -23.40 12.46
C ALA A 180 -1.88 -22.79 13.02
N ALA A 181 -1.82 -22.50 14.33
CA ALA A 181 -0.61 -22.00 14.95
C ALA A 181 0.58 -22.97 14.81
N GLN A 182 0.34 -24.27 14.77
CA GLN A 182 1.40 -25.29 14.65
C GLN A 182 2.30 -25.06 13.43
N THR A 183 1.75 -24.52 12.34
CA THR A 183 2.54 -24.17 11.15
C THR A 183 3.58 -23.08 11.40
N TYR A 184 3.30 -22.17 12.35
CA TYR A 184 4.11 -21.00 12.63
C TYR A 184 4.88 -21.10 13.95
N GLU A 185 4.50 -22.04 14.85
CA GLU A 185 4.81 -22.07 16.27
C GLU A 185 6.31 -21.99 16.54
N ASN A 186 7.08 -22.98 16.07
CA ASN A 186 8.52 -23.04 16.36
C ASN A 186 9.27 -21.80 15.87
N LYS A 187 8.98 -21.33 14.64
CA LYS A 187 9.66 -20.19 14.03
C LYS A 187 9.14 -18.86 14.59
N GLY A 188 7.83 -18.77 14.84
CA GLY A 188 7.19 -17.58 15.40
C GLY A 188 7.61 -17.31 16.84
N GLU A 189 7.65 -18.31 17.69
CA GLU A 189 8.12 -18.18 19.08
C GLU A 189 9.59 -17.78 19.14
N GLY A 190 10.43 -18.45 18.33
CA GLY A 190 11.84 -18.11 18.27
C GLY A 190 12.11 -16.70 17.78
N LEU A 191 11.38 -16.24 16.74
CA LEU A 191 11.49 -14.85 16.26
C LEU A 191 11.03 -13.84 17.31
N ILE A 192 9.95 -14.10 18.04
CA ILE A 192 9.49 -13.26 19.15
C ILE A 192 10.56 -13.17 20.24
N GLU A 193 11.21 -14.29 20.57
CA GLU A 193 12.29 -14.33 21.54
C GLU A 193 13.52 -13.55 21.05
N ASP A 194 13.92 -13.71 19.79
CA ASP A 194 15.02 -12.95 19.20
C ASP A 194 14.75 -11.44 19.25
N ILE A 195 13.53 -11.01 18.90
CA ILE A 195 13.09 -9.62 18.97
C ILE A 195 13.16 -9.09 20.40
N TYR A 196 12.62 -9.82 21.37
CA TYR A 196 12.62 -9.46 22.79
C TYR A 196 14.03 -9.34 23.36
N ASN A 197 14.89 -10.33 23.08
CA ASN A 197 16.28 -10.33 23.53
C ASN A 197 17.09 -9.18 22.93
N PHE A 198 16.85 -8.87 21.66
CA PHE A 198 17.47 -7.74 21.00
C PHE A 198 17.07 -6.42 21.65
N GLN A 199 15.78 -6.22 21.95
CA GLN A 199 15.31 -5.03 22.65
C GLN A 199 15.94 -4.89 24.02
N ASN A 200 15.94 -5.94 24.83
CA ASN A 200 16.51 -5.91 26.17
C ASN A 200 18.01 -5.60 26.15
N LYS A 201 18.77 -6.13 25.18
CA LYS A 201 20.18 -5.79 25.02
C LYS A 201 20.42 -4.34 24.60
N THR A 202 19.48 -3.76 23.84
CA THR A 202 19.61 -2.40 23.28
C THR A 202 19.11 -1.34 24.28
N ILE A 203 18.10 -1.68 25.10
CA ILE A 203 17.44 -0.77 26.04
C ILE A 203 18.10 -0.77 27.43
N ASN A 204 18.86 -1.82 27.80
CA ASN A 204 19.52 -1.94 29.11
C ASN A 204 20.58 -0.87 29.42
N HIS A 205 20.67 0.20 28.61
CA HIS A 205 21.36 1.42 29.00
C HIS A 205 20.45 2.51 29.61
N HIS A 206 19.10 2.44 29.49
CA HIS A 206 18.18 3.38 30.15
C HIS A 206 16.77 2.77 30.28
N ASN A 207 16.40 2.40 31.51
CA ASN A 207 15.03 2.14 31.99
C ASN A 207 14.22 1.06 31.27
N ALA A 208 14.45 -0.21 31.55
CA ALA A 208 13.46 -1.26 31.37
C ALA A 208 12.40 -1.13 32.47
N SER A 209 11.13 -0.97 32.13
CA SER A 209 10.04 -1.22 33.08
C SER A 209 9.96 -2.73 33.32
N ASP A 210 10.27 -3.17 34.54
CA ASP A 210 10.12 -4.56 34.96
C ASP A 210 8.67 -5.00 34.74
N GLY A 211 8.43 -5.88 33.79
CA GLY A 211 7.12 -6.56 33.63
C GLY A 211 6.55 -6.73 32.23
N GLU A 212 7.18 -6.21 31.18
CA GLU A 212 6.70 -6.47 29.81
C GLU A 212 7.01 -7.93 29.37
N THR A 213 5.96 -8.65 29.01
CA THR A 213 6.13 -9.97 28.41
C THR A 213 6.55 -9.85 26.95
N PRO A 214 7.27 -10.84 26.35
CA PRO A 214 7.64 -10.83 24.95
C PRO A 214 6.45 -10.56 23.99
N TYR A 215 5.26 -10.95 24.38
CA TYR A 215 4.03 -10.77 23.61
C TYR A 215 3.44 -9.36 23.70
N GLY A 216 3.72 -8.61 24.78
CA GLY A 216 3.29 -7.23 24.95
C GLY A 216 3.83 -6.29 23.87
N LEU A 217 4.99 -6.62 23.31
CA LEU A 217 5.62 -5.89 22.22
C LEU A 217 4.79 -5.79 20.95
N PHE A 218 3.84 -6.70 20.75
CA PHE A 218 3.03 -6.84 19.55
C PHE A 218 1.56 -6.46 19.79
N SER A 219 1.25 -5.75 20.87
CA SER A 219 -0.12 -5.35 21.23
C SER A 219 -0.82 -4.58 20.11
N ASP A 220 -0.09 -3.78 19.35
CA ASP A 220 -0.65 -2.96 18.25
C ASP A 220 -1.16 -3.79 17.07
N LEU A 221 -0.68 -5.03 16.89
CA LEU A 221 -1.25 -5.96 15.91
C LEU A 221 -2.71 -6.30 16.22
N PHE A 222 -3.16 -6.06 17.44
CA PHE A 222 -4.53 -6.28 17.90
C PHE A 222 -5.32 -4.97 18.06
N ALA A 223 -4.70 -3.82 17.88
CA ALA A 223 -5.34 -2.49 17.94
C ALA A 223 -5.77 -2.01 16.54
N VAL A 224 -6.40 -2.88 15.76
CA VAL A 224 -6.78 -2.65 14.35
C VAL A 224 -8.30 -2.69 14.17
N PRO A 225 -8.86 -2.05 13.11
CA PRO A 225 -10.30 -1.96 12.91
C PRO A 225 -11.01 -3.31 12.71
N PHE A 226 -10.34 -4.29 12.07
CA PHE A 226 -10.99 -5.51 11.61
C PHE A 226 -10.32 -6.78 12.13
N LEU A 227 -10.37 -6.97 13.44
CA LEU A 227 -9.92 -8.21 14.06
C LEU A 227 -10.75 -9.42 13.59
N PRO A 228 -10.16 -10.62 13.50
CA PRO A 228 -10.91 -11.83 13.22
C PRO A 228 -11.88 -12.15 14.36
N PRO A 229 -12.98 -12.86 14.09
CA PRO A 229 -13.96 -13.24 15.12
C PRO A 229 -13.31 -14.15 16.19
N GLU A 230 -13.62 -13.90 17.47
CA GLU A 230 -13.10 -14.72 18.58
C GLU A 230 -13.55 -16.18 18.48
N ARG A 231 -14.76 -16.44 17.99
CA ARG A 231 -15.32 -17.77 17.77
C ARG A 231 -15.65 -17.96 16.30
N PRO A 232 -14.67 -18.30 15.48
CA PRO A 232 -14.89 -18.45 14.06
C PRO A 232 -15.78 -19.67 13.75
N LYS A 233 -16.66 -19.49 12.76
CA LYS A 233 -17.53 -20.54 12.23
C LYS A 233 -16.77 -21.45 11.26
N PHE A 234 -15.78 -20.90 10.53
CA PHE A 234 -14.96 -21.60 9.58
C PHE A 234 -13.59 -20.90 9.45
N THR A 235 -12.64 -21.59 8.84
CA THR A 235 -11.30 -21.06 8.55
C THR A 235 -11.08 -20.95 7.06
N PHE A 236 -10.31 -19.97 6.64
CA PHE A 236 -9.97 -19.78 5.24
C PHE A 236 -8.55 -19.24 5.06
N ILE A 237 -8.05 -19.39 3.85
CA ILE A 237 -6.82 -18.72 3.37
C ILE A 237 -7.16 -17.75 2.25
N ASP A 238 -6.38 -16.66 2.13
CA ASP A 238 -6.56 -15.60 1.14
C ASP A 238 -5.29 -15.45 0.30
N LEU A 239 -5.32 -15.95 -0.94
CA LEU A 239 -4.22 -15.88 -1.88
C LEU A 239 -4.40 -14.69 -2.82
N PHE A 240 -3.30 -13.97 -3.12
CA PHE A 240 -3.36 -12.69 -3.83
C PHE A 240 -4.26 -11.69 -3.11
N ALA A 241 -4.08 -11.62 -1.79
CA ALA A 241 -5.01 -11.00 -0.86
C ALA A 241 -5.24 -9.50 -1.12
N GLY A 242 -4.31 -8.83 -1.82
CA GLY A 242 -4.39 -7.39 -2.05
C GLY A 242 -4.51 -6.64 -0.73
N ILE A 243 -5.59 -5.88 -0.60
CA ILE A 243 -5.92 -5.15 0.62
C ILE A 243 -6.98 -5.85 1.47
N GLY A 244 -7.21 -7.15 1.26
CA GLY A 244 -8.09 -7.97 2.08
C GLY A 244 -9.59 -7.87 1.73
N GLY A 245 -9.94 -7.71 0.46
CA GLY A 245 -11.34 -7.68 0.04
C GLY A 245 -12.06 -9.02 0.26
N PHE A 246 -11.41 -10.15 -0.05
CA PHE A 246 -11.91 -11.48 0.31
C PHE A 246 -11.96 -11.64 1.83
N ARG A 247 -10.88 -11.25 2.54
CA ARG A 247 -10.84 -11.33 4.00
C ARG A 247 -12.01 -10.62 4.65
N MET A 248 -12.29 -9.39 4.25
CA MET A 248 -13.43 -8.62 4.77
C MET A 248 -14.75 -9.36 4.58
N ALA A 249 -15.01 -9.86 3.37
CA ALA A 249 -16.22 -10.61 3.06
C ALA A 249 -16.38 -11.87 3.91
N MET A 250 -15.29 -12.64 4.09
CA MET A 250 -15.30 -13.86 4.87
C MET A 250 -15.42 -13.60 6.37
N GLN A 251 -14.75 -12.58 6.91
CA GLN A 251 -14.86 -12.21 8.32
C GLN A 251 -16.29 -11.73 8.67
N ASN A 252 -16.96 -11.00 7.77
CA ASN A 252 -18.36 -10.62 7.93
C ASN A 252 -19.31 -11.83 8.06
N LEU A 253 -18.92 -12.98 7.52
CA LEU A 253 -19.66 -14.25 7.64
C LEU A 253 -19.23 -15.11 8.84
N GLY A 254 -18.29 -14.62 9.64
CA GLY A 254 -17.75 -15.30 10.81
C GLY A 254 -16.57 -16.21 10.51
N GLY A 255 -15.92 -16.05 9.37
CA GLY A 255 -14.69 -16.76 9.01
C GLY A 255 -13.45 -16.17 9.65
N LYS A 256 -12.43 -17.00 9.91
CA LYS A 256 -11.10 -16.58 10.34
C LYS A 256 -10.08 -16.86 9.25
N CYS A 257 -9.37 -15.81 8.82
CA CYS A 257 -8.19 -15.95 7.96
C CYS A 257 -7.07 -16.57 8.78
N ILE A 258 -6.47 -17.66 8.28
CA ILE A 258 -5.35 -18.33 8.96
C ILE A 258 -4.05 -18.27 8.15
N PHE A 259 -4.12 -17.82 6.90
CA PHE A 259 -2.99 -17.54 6.03
C PHE A 259 -3.40 -16.55 4.95
N SER A 260 -2.52 -15.60 4.66
CA SER A 260 -2.68 -14.68 3.54
C SER A 260 -1.36 -14.48 2.81
N SER A 261 -1.41 -14.26 1.49
CA SER A 261 -0.23 -13.90 0.69
C SER A 261 -0.51 -12.75 -0.26
N GLU A 262 0.42 -11.81 -0.34
CA GLU A 262 0.41 -10.65 -1.23
C GLU A 262 1.84 -10.17 -1.47
N TRP A 263 2.21 -9.92 -2.71
CA TRP A 263 3.58 -9.54 -3.08
C TRP A 263 3.81 -8.02 -3.13
N ASP A 264 2.73 -7.22 -3.30
CA ASP A 264 2.82 -5.76 -3.34
C ASP A 264 2.96 -5.19 -1.93
N SER A 265 4.13 -4.64 -1.61
CA SER A 265 4.44 -4.12 -0.27
C SER A 265 3.51 -2.98 0.18
N GLN A 266 2.94 -2.19 -0.76
CA GLN A 266 1.98 -1.15 -0.41
C GLN A 266 0.61 -1.75 -0.07
N ALA A 267 0.23 -2.87 -0.70
CA ALA A 267 -0.96 -3.62 -0.34
C ALA A 267 -0.78 -4.32 1.01
N GLN A 268 0.38 -4.94 1.25
CA GLN A 268 0.72 -5.53 2.56
C GLN A 268 0.64 -4.49 3.70
N LYS A 269 1.14 -3.26 3.46
CA LYS A 269 1.02 -2.17 4.44
C LYS A 269 -0.45 -1.84 4.75
N THR A 270 -1.29 -1.69 3.73
CA THR A 270 -2.72 -1.43 3.93
C THR A 270 -3.41 -2.59 4.63
N TYR A 271 -3.05 -3.82 4.30
CA TYR A 271 -3.57 -5.02 4.94
C TYR A 271 -3.23 -5.07 6.43
N LEU A 272 -1.96 -4.84 6.78
CA LEU A 272 -1.50 -4.80 8.17
C LEU A 272 -2.26 -3.76 9.00
N LEU A 273 -2.41 -2.53 8.50
CA LEU A 273 -3.10 -1.46 9.22
C LEU A 273 -4.58 -1.77 9.50
N ASN A 274 -5.18 -2.63 8.70
CA ASN A 274 -6.59 -2.98 8.84
C ASN A 274 -6.84 -4.29 9.60
N TYR A 275 -5.93 -5.26 9.50
CA TYR A 275 -6.15 -6.61 10.05
C TYR A 275 -5.10 -7.06 11.08
N GLY A 276 -4.03 -6.28 11.28
CA GLY A 276 -2.96 -6.62 12.22
C GLY A 276 -2.08 -7.79 11.77
N GLU A 277 -2.18 -8.22 10.53
CA GLU A 277 -1.37 -9.30 9.96
C GLU A 277 -0.60 -8.81 8.73
N VAL A 278 0.65 -9.22 8.59
CA VAL A 278 1.44 -9.02 7.37
C VAL A 278 1.22 -10.24 6.47
N PRO A 279 0.65 -10.07 5.27
CA PRO A 279 0.58 -11.19 4.33
C PRO A 279 1.98 -11.72 3.98
N PHE A 280 2.11 -13.03 3.82
CA PHE A 280 3.31 -13.62 3.23
C PHE A 280 3.53 -13.08 1.81
N GLY A 281 4.77 -13.11 1.33
CA GLY A 281 5.14 -12.58 0.02
C GLY A 281 4.55 -13.34 -1.17
N ASP A 282 5.39 -13.56 -2.18
CA ASP A 282 5.00 -14.21 -3.44
C ASP A 282 4.65 -15.67 -3.25
N ILE A 283 3.39 -16.03 -3.50
CA ILE A 283 2.87 -17.40 -3.37
C ILE A 283 3.46 -18.38 -4.40
N THR A 284 4.16 -17.91 -5.40
CA THR A 284 4.85 -18.80 -6.35
C THR A 284 6.11 -19.44 -5.74
N GLN A 285 6.63 -18.86 -4.64
CA GLN A 285 7.81 -19.36 -3.95
C GLN A 285 7.45 -20.55 -3.04
N GLU A 286 8.24 -21.64 -3.11
CA GLU A 286 8.04 -22.81 -2.26
C GLU A 286 8.23 -22.48 -0.77
N THR A 287 9.11 -21.54 -0.43
CA THR A 287 9.28 -21.02 0.93
C THR A 287 7.98 -20.42 1.47
N THR A 288 7.25 -19.65 0.67
CA THR A 288 5.94 -19.09 1.02
C THR A 288 4.88 -20.20 1.13
N LYS A 289 4.83 -21.13 0.16
CA LYS A 289 3.88 -22.26 0.19
C LYS A 289 4.06 -23.17 1.39
N ALA A 290 5.27 -23.29 1.93
CA ALA A 290 5.56 -24.07 3.13
C ALA A 290 4.80 -23.58 4.38
N PHE A 291 4.47 -22.29 4.44
CA PHE A 291 3.69 -21.71 5.55
C PHE A 291 2.18 -21.82 5.38
N VAL A 292 1.67 -22.39 4.27
CA VAL A 292 0.23 -22.62 4.13
C VAL A 292 -0.20 -23.73 5.10
N PRO A 293 -1.08 -23.44 6.08
CA PRO A 293 -1.52 -24.44 7.06
C PRO A 293 -2.28 -25.60 6.42
N ASP A 294 -2.33 -26.71 7.13
CA ASP A 294 -3.23 -27.81 6.80
C ASP A 294 -4.62 -27.59 7.43
N ASN A 295 -5.63 -28.29 6.92
CA ASN A 295 -6.96 -28.38 7.55
C ASN A 295 -7.71 -27.06 7.69
N PHE A 296 -7.79 -26.25 6.65
CA PHE A 296 -8.72 -25.12 6.53
C PHE A 296 -9.92 -25.47 5.64
N ASP A 297 -11.01 -24.71 5.82
CA ASP A 297 -12.27 -25.03 5.16
C ASP A 297 -12.36 -24.49 3.73
N LEU A 298 -11.89 -23.24 3.50
CA LEU A 298 -12.08 -22.52 2.25
C LEU A 298 -10.78 -21.89 1.75
N LEU A 299 -10.47 -22.07 0.45
CA LEU A 299 -9.43 -21.32 -0.24
C LEU A 299 -10.08 -20.19 -1.04
N CYS A 300 -9.65 -18.96 -0.80
CA CYS A 300 -10.04 -17.77 -1.55
C CYS A 300 -8.87 -17.27 -2.41
N ALA A 301 -9.11 -16.91 -3.68
CA ALA A 301 -8.09 -16.33 -4.54
C ALA A 301 -8.69 -15.44 -5.64
N GLY A 302 -8.28 -14.17 -5.66
CA GLY A 302 -8.48 -13.25 -6.77
C GLY A 302 -7.22 -13.22 -7.65
N PHE A 303 -6.92 -14.28 -8.38
CA PHE A 303 -5.67 -14.38 -9.12
C PHE A 303 -5.67 -13.52 -10.39
N PRO A 304 -4.55 -12.84 -10.76
CA PRO A 304 -4.51 -12.00 -11.94
C PRO A 304 -4.58 -12.83 -13.23
N CYS A 305 -5.28 -12.28 -14.24
CA CYS A 305 -5.35 -12.85 -15.58
C CYS A 305 -4.02 -12.58 -16.30
N GLN A 306 -3.02 -13.43 -16.09
CA GLN A 306 -1.81 -13.43 -16.91
C GLN A 306 -2.04 -14.30 -18.15
N ALA A 307 -1.42 -13.91 -19.25
CA ALA A 307 -1.50 -14.69 -20.49
C ALA A 307 -1.04 -16.13 -20.22
N PHE A 308 -1.93 -17.07 -20.38
CA PHE A 308 -1.58 -18.48 -20.48
C PHE A 308 -0.78 -18.64 -21.76
N SER A 309 0.54 -18.60 -21.70
CA SER A 309 1.37 -19.02 -22.82
C SER A 309 1.29 -20.54 -22.93
N LEU A 310 0.23 -21.01 -23.55
CA LEU A 310 0.10 -22.40 -23.94
C LEU A 310 1.04 -22.64 -25.13
N ALA A 311 2.29 -22.93 -24.83
CA ALA A 311 3.10 -23.71 -25.75
C ALA A 311 2.43 -25.09 -25.88
N GLY A 312 1.81 -25.31 -27.00
CA GLY A 312 0.88 -26.35 -27.38
C GLY A 312 1.17 -27.77 -26.84
N LYS A 313 0.11 -28.54 -26.85
CA LYS A 313 -0.05 -29.97 -26.54
C LYS A 313 -0.39 -30.26 -25.07
N ARG A 314 -1.30 -31.22 -24.92
CA ARG A 314 -1.78 -31.84 -23.68
C ARG A 314 -0.65 -32.16 -22.68
N LEU A 315 -0.12 -31.12 -22.04
CA LEU A 315 0.91 -31.22 -21.03
C LEU A 315 0.22 -31.47 -19.68
N GLY A 316 0.70 -32.42 -18.93
CA GLY A 316 0.21 -32.72 -17.59
C GLY A 316 0.47 -31.58 -16.61
N PHE A 317 -0.03 -31.70 -15.39
CA PHE A 317 0.07 -30.71 -14.31
C PHE A 317 1.52 -30.23 -14.06
N GLU A 318 2.52 -31.09 -14.29
CA GLU A 318 3.93 -30.77 -14.01
C GLU A 318 4.60 -29.91 -15.10
N GLU A 319 4.09 -29.91 -16.34
CA GLU A 319 4.72 -29.25 -17.47
C GLU A 319 4.14 -27.84 -17.75
N THR A 320 3.07 -27.44 -17.06
CA THR A 320 2.37 -26.14 -17.25
C THR A 320 2.74 -25.11 -16.20
N ARG A 321 3.84 -25.31 -15.46
CA ARG A 321 4.38 -24.34 -14.49
C ARG A 321 4.66 -23.00 -15.18
N GLY A 322 4.05 -21.92 -14.68
CA GLY A 322 4.31 -20.55 -15.15
C GLY A 322 3.11 -19.62 -15.17
N THR A 323 1.92 -20.06 -14.75
CA THR A 323 0.78 -19.17 -14.53
C THR A 323 0.28 -19.32 -13.10
N LEU A 324 -0.09 -18.21 -12.48
CA LEU A 324 -0.51 -18.12 -11.09
C LEU A 324 -1.70 -19.01 -10.71
N PHE A 325 -2.51 -19.43 -11.71
CA PHE A 325 -3.56 -20.42 -11.50
C PHE A 325 -2.98 -21.78 -11.07
N PHE A 326 -1.84 -22.20 -11.62
CA PHE A 326 -1.25 -23.50 -11.26
C PHE A 326 -0.68 -23.51 -9.85
N ASP A 327 -0.24 -22.36 -9.33
CA ASP A 327 0.13 -22.23 -7.91
C ASP A 327 -1.09 -22.43 -7.00
N VAL A 328 -2.25 -21.86 -7.38
CA VAL A 328 -3.52 -22.12 -6.68
C VAL A 328 -3.89 -23.59 -6.77
N ALA A 329 -3.82 -24.20 -7.96
CA ALA A 329 -4.15 -25.59 -8.19
C ALA A 329 -3.23 -26.53 -7.40
N GLU A 330 -1.95 -26.18 -7.25
CA GLU A 330 -0.99 -26.93 -6.44
C GLU A 330 -1.37 -26.91 -4.96
N ILE A 331 -1.74 -25.74 -4.42
CA ILE A 331 -2.19 -25.63 -3.03
C ILE A 331 -3.48 -26.43 -2.83
N LEU A 332 -4.44 -26.35 -3.77
CA LEU A 332 -5.65 -27.16 -3.75
C LEU A 332 -5.34 -28.67 -3.73
N ARG A 333 -4.34 -29.10 -4.51
CA ARG A 333 -3.88 -30.51 -4.56
C ARG A 333 -3.25 -30.95 -3.24
N ARG A 334 -2.36 -30.13 -2.67
CA ARG A 334 -1.61 -30.43 -1.45
C ARG A 334 -2.50 -30.39 -0.21
N LYS A 335 -3.35 -29.36 -0.10
CA LYS A 335 -4.08 -29.03 1.13
C LYS A 335 -5.52 -29.53 1.17
N ARG A 336 -6.12 -29.76 0.02
CA ARG A 336 -7.46 -30.36 -0.12
C ARG A 336 -8.55 -29.69 0.75
N PRO A 337 -8.75 -28.34 0.69
CA PRO A 337 -9.80 -27.69 1.46
C PRO A 337 -11.20 -28.22 1.08
N LYS A 338 -12.18 -27.99 1.95
CA LYS A 338 -13.58 -28.42 1.72
C LYS A 338 -14.19 -27.74 0.50
N ALA A 339 -13.85 -26.45 0.29
CA ALA A 339 -14.27 -25.69 -0.87
C ALA A 339 -13.19 -24.70 -1.29
N PHE A 340 -13.36 -24.13 -2.49
CA PHE A 340 -12.60 -22.98 -2.94
C PHE A 340 -13.51 -21.97 -3.64
N PHE A 341 -13.09 -20.69 -3.61
CA PHE A 341 -13.73 -19.59 -4.30
C PHE A 341 -12.68 -18.76 -5.05
N LEU A 342 -12.71 -18.81 -6.37
CA LEU A 342 -11.81 -18.10 -7.25
C LEU A 342 -12.54 -16.97 -7.97
N GLU A 343 -11.90 -15.80 -8.08
CA GLU A 343 -12.41 -14.64 -8.82
C GLU A 343 -11.45 -14.27 -9.94
N ASN A 344 -12.01 -13.83 -11.08
CA ASN A 344 -11.23 -13.28 -12.17
C ASN A 344 -12.05 -12.31 -13.02
N VAL A 345 -11.38 -11.60 -13.94
CA VAL A 345 -12.06 -10.71 -14.89
C VAL A 345 -12.91 -11.48 -15.90
N LYS A 346 -14.02 -10.87 -16.37
CA LYS A 346 -14.92 -11.46 -17.39
C LYS A 346 -14.17 -11.95 -18.64
N GLY A 347 -13.10 -11.24 -19.02
CA GLY A 347 -12.26 -11.60 -20.16
C GLY A 347 -11.66 -13.01 -20.13
N LEU A 348 -11.55 -13.63 -18.95
CA LEU A 348 -11.06 -14.99 -18.77
C LEU A 348 -11.91 -16.01 -19.59
N LEU A 349 -13.23 -15.79 -19.69
CA LEU A 349 -14.13 -16.72 -20.41
C LEU A 349 -13.86 -16.78 -21.90
N ILE A 350 -13.38 -15.71 -22.50
CA ILE A 350 -13.11 -15.61 -23.96
C ILE A 350 -11.61 -15.67 -24.27
N HIS A 351 -10.75 -15.67 -23.23
CA HIS A 351 -9.30 -15.72 -23.40
C HIS A 351 -8.90 -16.98 -24.18
N ASP A 352 -8.04 -16.80 -25.19
CA ASP A 352 -7.62 -17.85 -26.14
C ASP A 352 -8.82 -18.66 -26.69
N LYS A 353 -9.84 -17.94 -27.15
CA LYS A 353 -11.08 -18.54 -27.71
C LYS A 353 -11.76 -19.52 -26.73
N GLY A 354 -11.69 -19.23 -25.42
CA GLY A 354 -12.28 -20.05 -24.36
C GLY A 354 -11.43 -21.23 -23.90
N LYS A 355 -10.25 -21.49 -24.47
CA LYS A 355 -9.40 -22.62 -24.08
C LYS A 355 -8.87 -22.48 -22.65
N THR A 356 -8.59 -21.26 -22.23
CA THR A 356 -8.08 -20.98 -20.88
C THR A 356 -9.05 -21.44 -19.80
N ILE A 357 -10.31 -21.04 -19.87
CA ILE A 357 -11.32 -21.45 -18.87
C ILE A 357 -11.60 -22.96 -18.94
N GLN A 358 -11.60 -23.54 -20.14
CA GLN A 358 -11.74 -24.99 -20.30
C GLN A 358 -10.59 -25.76 -19.61
N THR A 359 -9.34 -25.28 -19.73
CA THR A 359 -8.17 -25.85 -19.05
C THR A 359 -8.32 -25.75 -17.54
N ILE A 360 -8.69 -24.57 -17.02
CA ILE A 360 -8.94 -24.35 -15.59
C ILE A 360 -9.99 -25.34 -15.07
N LEU A 361 -11.12 -25.44 -15.75
CA LEU A 361 -12.21 -26.34 -15.33
C LEU A 361 -11.81 -27.81 -15.40
N ARG A 362 -11.06 -28.22 -16.43
CA ARG A 362 -10.54 -29.60 -16.54
C ARG A 362 -9.63 -29.92 -15.35
N VAL A 363 -8.65 -29.05 -15.04
CA VAL A 363 -7.75 -29.26 -13.91
C VAL A 363 -8.54 -29.37 -12.59
N LEU A 364 -9.48 -28.48 -12.34
CA LEU A 364 -10.26 -28.49 -11.12
C LEU A 364 -11.19 -29.69 -10.99
N ARG A 365 -11.87 -30.06 -12.09
CA ARG A 365 -12.87 -31.15 -12.13
C ARG A 365 -12.23 -32.55 -12.20
N GLU A 366 -11.27 -32.71 -13.11
CA GLU A 366 -10.68 -34.01 -13.45
C GLU A 366 -9.41 -34.28 -12.64
N ASP A 367 -8.39 -33.39 -12.75
CA ASP A 367 -7.09 -33.62 -12.13
C ASP A 367 -7.16 -33.49 -10.59
N LEU A 368 -7.91 -32.52 -10.08
CA LEU A 368 -8.07 -32.27 -8.65
C LEU A 368 -9.32 -32.91 -8.04
N ASN A 369 -10.20 -33.47 -8.86
CA ASN A 369 -11.39 -34.21 -8.43
C ASN A 369 -12.31 -33.43 -7.47
N TYR A 370 -12.59 -32.12 -7.79
CA TYR A 370 -13.61 -31.32 -7.13
C TYR A 370 -14.92 -31.35 -7.93
N TYR A 371 -16.05 -31.18 -7.26
CA TYR A 371 -17.29 -30.78 -7.91
C TYR A 371 -17.22 -29.28 -8.18
N VAL A 372 -17.26 -28.89 -9.44
CA VAL A 372 -17.17 -27.48 -9.87
C VAL A 372 -18.34 -27.20 -10.80
N PRO A 373 -19.35 -26.44 -10.35
CA PRO A 373 -20.44 -25.97 -11.22
C PRO A 373 -19.89 -25.06 -12.32
N ASP A 374 -20.69 -24.78 -13.33
CA ASP A 374 -20.27 -23.86 -14.38
C ASP A 374 -20.04 -22.45 -13.82
N PRO A 375 -18.91 -21.80 -14.19
CA PRO A 375 -18.61 -20.46 -13.74
C PRO A 375 -19.70 -19.47 -14.11
N GLN A 376 -19.98 -18.51 -13.24
CA GLN A 376 -20.97 -17.47 -13.49
C GLN A 376 -20.36 -16.08 -13.51
N ILE A 377 -20.85 -15.20 -14.38
CA ILE A 377 -20.55 -13.78 -14.35
C ILE A 377 -21.44 -13.13 -13.29
N VAL A 378 -20.82 -12.52 -12.31
CA VAL A 378 -21.47 -11.78 -11.23
C VAL A 378 -21.18 -10.30 -11.40
N ASN A 379 -22.22 -9.46 -11.44
CA ASN A 379 -22.08 -8.01 -11.52
C ASN A 379 -22.31 -7.37 -10.15
N ALA A 380 -21.34 -6.61 -9.68
CA ALA A 380 -21.36 -5.99 -8.35
C ALA A 380 -22.57 -5.08 -8.10
N ILE A 381 -23.11 -4.44 -9.14
CA ILE A 381 -24.33 -3.63 -9.03
C ILE A 381 -25.51 -4.41 -8.47
N ASN A 382 -25.57 -5.70 -8.71
CA ASN A 382 -26.64 -6.57 -8.23
C ASN A 382 -26.50 -6.95 -6.75
N PHE A 383 -25.47 -6.44 -6.05
CA PHE A 383 -25.15 -6.85 -4.68
C PHE A 383 -24.88 -5.67 -3.73
N GLY A 384 -25.40 -4.48 -4.04
CA GLY A 384 -25.43 -3.37 -3.09
C GLY A 384 -24.30 -2.36 -3.20
N VAL A 385 -23.61 -2.29 -4.32
CA VAL A 385 -22.69 -1.19 -4.67
C VAL A 385 -23.09 -0.55 -6.00
N PRO A 386 -22.98 0.79 -6.18
CA PRO A 386 -23.36 1.46 -7.40
C PRO A 386 -22.26 1.39 -8.47
N GLN A 387 -21.85 0.17 -8.85
CA GLN A 387 -20.76 -0.06 -9.81
C GLN A 387 -21.08 -1.21 -10.76
N HIS A 388 -21.00 -0.96 -12.04
CA HIS A 388 -21.00 -2.00 -13.08
C HIS A 388 -19.64 -2.71 -13.10
N ARG A 389 -19.47 -3.76 -12.29
CA ARG A 389 -18.24 -4.55 -12.24
C ARG A 389 -18.57 -6.03 -12.39
N GLU A 390 -18.37 -6.54 -13.61
CA GLU A 390 -18.57 -7.94 -13.94
C GLU A 390 -17.30 -8.75 -13.70
N ARG A 391 -17.45 -9.85 -12.96
CA ARG A 391 -16.37 -10.79 -12.66
C ARG A 391 -16.84 -12.22 -12.82
N VAL A 392 -15.93 -13.07 -13.23
CA VAL A 392 -16.15 -14.52 -13.28
C VAL A 392 -15.87 -15.11 -11.91
N TYR A 393 -16.83 -15.86 -11.38
CA TYR A 393 -16.71 -16.60 -10.14
C TYR A 393 -16.64 -18.09 -10.45
N ILE A 394 -15.65 -18.77 -9.88
CA ILE A 394 -15.43 -20.21 -10.00
C ILE A 394 -15.43 -20.78 -8.58
N VAL A 395 -16.40 -21.63 -8.31
CA VAL A 395 -16.59 -22.25 -7.01
C VAL A 395 -16.39 -23.76 -7.13
N GLY A 396 -15.80 -24.39 -6.13
CA GLY A 396 -15.66 -25.84 -6.13
C GLY A 396 -15.75 -26.44 -4.74
N PHE A 397 -16.22 -27.66 -4.69
CA PHE A 397 -16.43 -28.43 -3.46
C PHE A 397 -15.70 -29.76 -3.54
N ARG A 398 -15.00 -30.11 -2.48
CA ARG A 398 -14.40 -31.42 -2.36
C ARG A 398 -15.52 -32.47 -2.32
N LYS A 399 -15.36 -33.60 -3.03
CA LYS A 399 -16.45 -34.59 -3.23
C LYS A 399 -17.02 -35.18 -1.97
N ASP A 400 -16.23 -35.28 -0.90
CA ASP A 400 -16.71 -35.75 0.41
C ASP A 400 -17.73 -34.81 1.09
N GLN A 401 -17.84 -33.57 0.63
CA GLN A 401 -18.90 -32.64 1.06
C GLN A 401 -20.28 -32.99 0.49
N LYS A 402 -20.33 -33.94 -0.44
CA LYS A 402 -21.55 -34.48 -1.07
C LYS A 402 -22.44 -33.40 -1.72
N VAL A 403 -21.84 -32.30 -2.13
CA VAL A 403 -22.52 -31.25 -2.90
C VAL A 403 -22.71 -31.73 -4.33
N THR A 404 -23.94 -31.86 -4.76
CA THR A 404 -24.32 -32.28 -6.13
C THR A 404 -24.87 -31.12 -6.95
N GLU A 405 -25.32 -30.04 -6.28
CA GLU A 405 -25.87 -28.85 -6.89
C GLU A 405 -25.44 -27.59 -6.14
N PHE A 406 -25.10 -26.55 -6.92
CA PHE A 406 -24.78 -25.23 -6.38
C PHE A 406 -25.46 -24.17 -7.24
N THR A 407 -26.15 -23.26 -6.57
CA THR A 407 -26.77 -22.09 -7.19
C THR A 407 -26.08 -20.83 -6.69
N TYR A 408 -25.60 -20.02 -7.62
CA TYR A 408 -25.04 -18.69 -7.29
C TYR A 408 -26.15 -17.79 -6.72
N PRO A 409 -25.78 -16.76 -5.93
CA PRO A 409 -26.77 -15.90 -5.30
C PRO A 409 -27.58 -15.12 -6.34
N SER A 410 -28.86 -14.99 -6.11
CA SER A 410 -29.75 -14.15 -6.91
C SER A 410 -29.44 -12.67 -6.72
N PRO A 411 -29.57 -11.85 -7.79
CA PRO A 411 -29.50 -10.40 -7.66
C PRO A 411 -30.45 -9.86 -6.61
N ILE A 412 -30.00 -8.86 -5.85
CA ILE A 412 -30.87 -8.08 -4.95
C ILE A 412 -31.33 -6.81 -5.66
N ASP A 413 -32.45 -6.25 -5.21
CA ASP A 413 -32.87 -4.92 -5.66
C ASP A 413 -31.93 -3.86 -5.06
N ASN A 414 -31.03 -3.33 -5.88
CA ASN A 414 -30.03 -2.37 -5.46
C ASN A 414 -30.43 -0.96 -5.91
N THR A 415 -30.87 -0.17 -4.98
CA THR A 415 -31.22 1.25 -5.18
C THR A 415 -30.04 2.22 -5.01
N LYS A 416 -28.88 1.75 -4.61
CA LYS A 416 -27.72 2.62 -4.38
C LYS A 416 -27.23 3.30 -5.67
N ARG A 417 -26.88 4.58 -5.53
CA ARG A 417 -26.38 5.46 -6.60
C ARG A 417 -25.07 6.12 -6.16
N PHE A 418 -24.42 6.85 -7.05
CA PHE A 418 -23.19 7.54 -6.72
C PHE A 418 -23.36 8.50 -5.53
N ALA A 419 -24.49 9.19 -5.41
CA ALA A 419 -24.78 10.07 -4.27
C ALA A 419 -24.60 9.38 -2.91
N ASP A 420 -24.91 8.08 -2.81
CA ASP A 420 -24.82 7.32 -1.56
C ASP A 420 -23.38 7.04 -1.11
N ILE A 421 -22.43 7.11 -2.06
CA ILE A 421 -21.01 6.83 -1.80
C ILE A 421 -20.12 8.07 -1.92
N LYS A 422 -20.68 9.18 -2.40
CA LYS A 422 -20.00 10.46 -2.57
C LYS A 422 -19.50 10.99 -1.22
N GLU A 423 -18.30 11.60 -1.20
CA GLU A 423 -17.79 12.26 0.00
C GLU A 423 -18.79 13.30 0.51
N LYS A 424 -19.13 13.24 1.81
CA LYS A 424 -20.06 14.17 2.43
C LYS A 424 -19.52 15.59 2.54
N GLN A 425 -18.22 15.72 2.79
CA GLN A 425 -17.53 17.00 2.89
C GLN A 425 -16.90 17.41 1.57
N THR A 426 -16.51 18.68 1.46
CA THR A 426 -15.76 19.19 0.32
C THR A 426 -14.40 18.49 0.24
N VAL A 427 -14.08 17.95 -0.93
CA VAL A 427 -12.81 17.28 -1.18
C VAL A 427 -11.72 18.27 -1.61
N SER A 428 -10.46 17.88 -1.42
CA SER A 428 -9.30 18.72 -1.78
C SER A 428 -9.28 19.09 -3.26
N ALA A 429 -8.81 20.31 -3.58
CA ALA A 429 -8.60 20.81 -4.93
C ALA A 429 -7.74 19.87 -5.81
N LYS A 430 -6.90 19.00 -5.22
CA LYS A 430 -6.08 18.01 -5.95
C LYS A 430 -6.88 17.02 -6.78
N TYR A 431 -8.14 16.80 -6.47
CA TYR A 431 -9.02 15.90 -7.22
C TYR A 431 -9.70 16.57 -8.40
N TYR A 432 -9.76 17.91 -8.43
CA TYR A 432 -10.37 18.66 -9.52
C TYR A 432 -9.41 18.73 -10.71
N LEU A 433 -9.96 18.60 -11.91
CA LEU A 433 -9.17 18.65 -13.13
C LEU A 433 -8.78 20.09 -13.47
N SER A 434 -7.65 20.27 -14.15
CA SER A 434 -7.35 21.54 -14.76
C SER A 434 -8.15 21.75 -16.05
N THR A 435 -8.44 23.02 -16.37
CA THR A 435 -9.10 23.39 -17.62
C THR A 435 -8.36 22.85 -18.85
N GLN A 436 -7.02 22.86 -18.82
CA GLN A 436 -6.19 22.31 -19.88
C GLN A 436 -6.34 20.80 -20.03
N TYR A 437 -6.44 20.07 -18.90
CA TYR A 437 -6.63 18.62 -18.95
C TYR A 437 -8.02 18.24 -19.46
N ILE A 438 -9.05 19.01 -19.10
CA ILE A 438 -10.42 18.81 -19.64
C ILE A 438 -10.41 18.95 -21.17
N LYS A 439 -9.79 20.00 -21.72
CA LYS A 439 -9.64 20.17 -23.18
C LYS A 439 -8.96 18.94 -23.83
N THR A 440 -7.94 18.41 -23.18
CA THR A 440 -7.25 17.19 -23.65
C THR A 440 -8.18 15.97 -23.66
N LEU A 441 -9.02 15.80 -22.63
CA LEU A 441 -9.98 14.72 -22.54
C LEU A 441 -11.08 14.82 -23.60
N VAL A 442 -11.58 16.04 -23.87
CA VAL A 442 -12.57 16.30 -24.91
C VAL A 442 -11.99 15.92 -26.27
N ALA A 443 -10.83 16.48 -26.62
CA ALA A 443 -10.18 16.16 -27.90
C ALA A 443 -9.82 14.68 -28.04
N HIS A 444 -9.50 13.99 -26.95
CA HIS A 444 -9.30 12.53 -26.95
C HIS A 444 -10.60 11.80 -27.29
N LYS A 445 -11.71 12.14 -26.64
CA LYS A 445 -13.02 11.52 -26.86
C LYS A 445 -13.50 11.73 -28.31
N GLU A 446 -13.37 12.94 -28.85
CA GLU A 446 -13.72 13.26 -30.24
C GLU A 446 -12.91 12.44 -31.25
N ARG A 447 -11.59 12.31 -31.05
CA ARG A 447 -10.73 11.49 -31.91
C ARG A 447 -11.12 10.01 -31.92
N HIS A 448 -11.57 9.48 -30.78
CA HIS A 448 -12.04 8.10 -30.69
C HIS A 448 -13.42 7.93 -31.27
N ALA A 449 -14.33 8.88 -31.10
CA ALA A 449 -15.65 8.89 -31.72
C ALA A 449 -15.52 8.92 -33.25
N ALA A 450 -14.62 9.74 -33.80
CA ALA A 450 -14.36 9.79 -35.26
C ALA A 450 -13.84 8.45 -35.85
N LYS A 451 -13.26 7.59 -35.00
CA LYS A 451 -12.80 6.23 -35.36
C LYS A 451 -13.85 5.14 -35.12
N GLY A 452 -15.07 5.50 -34.74
CA GLY A 452 -16.12 4.56 -34.35
C GLY A 452 -15.91 3.87 -32.99
N ASN A 453 -14.99 4.36 -32.19
CA ASN A 453 -14.68 3.80 -30.85
C ASN A 453 -15.38 4.62 -29.75
N GLY A 454 -16.09 3.99 -28.83
CA GLY A 454 -16.71 4.63 -27.68
C GLY A 454 -15.73 4.97 -26.53
N PHE A 455 -14.44 5.11 -26.83
CA PHE A 455 -13.41 5.40 -25.82
C PHE A 455 -13.37 6.88 -25.45
N GLY A 456 -13.37 7.17 -24.13
CA GLY A 456 -13.26 8.53 -23.63
C GLY A 456 -13.59 8.65 -22.15
N TYR A 457 -13.55 9.87 -21.66
CA TYR A 457 -14.00 10.18 -20.29
C TYR A 457 -15.53 10.09 -20.19
N GLU A 458 -16.00 9.76 -18.99
CA GLU A 458 -17.42 9.70 -18.65
C GLU A 458 -17.66 10.46 -17.35
N ILE A 459 -18.80 11.15 -17.26
CA ILE A 459 -19.23 11.87 -16.06
C ILE A 459 -20.40 11.09 -15.47
N ILE A 460 -20.25 10.66 -14.24
CA ILE A 460 -21.27 9.93 -13.51
C ILE A 460 -22.13 10.95 -12.74
N PRO A 461 -23.43 11.05 -13.03
CA PRO A 461 -24.35 11.90 -12.26
C PRO A 461 -24.57 11.33 -10.85
N ASP A 462 -25.08 12.16 -9.95
CA ASP A 462 -25.31 11.75 -8.54
C ASP A 462 -26.30 10.58 -8.42
N ASP A 463 -27.29 10.48 -9.30
CA ASP A 463 -28.24 9.38 -9.41
C ASP A 463 -27.74 8.23 -10.32
N GLY A 464 -26.50 8.30 -10.78
CA GLY A 464 -25.89 7.35 -11.69
C GLY A 464 -25.18 6.19 -11.00
N VAL A 465 -24.70 5.28 -11.84
CA VAL A 465 -23.91 4.10 -11.47
C VAL A 465 -22.54 4.20 -12.11
N ALA A 466 -21.49 3.94 -11.34
CA ALA A 466 -20.12 4.00 -11.82
C ALA A 466 -19.77 2.84 -12.76
N ASN A 467 -18.89 3.09 -13.71
CA ASN A 467 -18.22 2.03 -14.46
C ASN A 467 -17.27 1.24 -13.56
N ALA A 468 -16.87 0.06 -14.00
CA ALA A 468 -15.83 -0.69 -13.27
C ALA A 468 -14.58 0.15 -13.07
N ILE A 469 -14.19 0.32 -11.81
CA ILE A 469 -12.90 0.95 -11.49
C ILE A 469 -11.78 -0.01 -11.87
N VAL A 470 -10.80 0.50 -12.62
CA VAL A 470 -9.69 -0.29 -13.16
C VAL A 470 -8.37 0.44 -13.00
N VAL A 471 -7.28 -0.31 -12.91
CA VAL A 471 -5.93 0.22 -12.83
C VAL A 471 -5.40 0.51 -14.23
N GLY A 472 -4.78 1.69 -14.40
CA GLY A 472 -4.16 2.08 -15.66
C GLY A 472 -5.13 2.66 -16.70
N GLY A 473 -4.60 3.08 -17.83
CA GLY A 473 -5.33 3.73 -18.90
C GLY A 473 -6.14 4.94 -18.41
N MET A 474 -7.37 5.05 -18.89
CA MET A 474 -8.34 6.09 -18.48
C MET A 474 -9.28 5.62 -17.35
N GLY A 475 -8.84 4.69 -16.52
CA GLY A 475 -9.72 4.11 -15.47
C GLY A 475 -10.33 5.14 -14.52
N ARG A 476 -9.59 6.21 -14.20
CA ARG A 476 -10.06 7.30 -13.34
C ARG A 476 -10.94 8.31 -14.07
N GLU A 477 -10.68 8.51 -15.33
CA GLU A 477 -11.39 9.47 -16.20
C GLU A 477 -12.73 8.93 -16.72
N ARG A 478 -12.94 7.62 -16.67
CA ARG A 478 -14.26 7.01 -16.97
C ARG A 478 -15.27 7.09 -15.83
N ASN A 479 -14.87 7.68 -14.71
CA ASN A 479 -15.70 7.86 -13.52
C ASN A 479 -15.47 9.27 -12.95
N LEU A 480 -15.54 10.30 -13.80
CA LEU A 480 -15.53 11.69 -13.34
C LEU A 480 -16.88 12.05 -12.75
N VAL A 481 -16.87 13.01 -11.83
CA VAL A 481 -18.07 13.49 -11.15
C VAL A 481 -18.09 15.00 -11.07
N ILE A 482 -19.26 15.58 -10.90
CA ILE A 482 -19.43 17.02 -10.72
C ILE A 482 -19.62 17.31 -9.23
N ASP A 483 -18.83 18.29 -8.73
CA ASP A 483 -18.91 18.74 -7.35
C ASP A 483 -18.61 20.23 -7.24
N HIS A 484 -19.65 21.04 -7.02
CA HIS A 484 -19.55 22.49 -6.95
C HIS A 484 -19.27 23.03 -5.54
N ARG A 485 -18.98 22.17 -4.57
CA ARG A 485 -18.75 22.57 -3.17
C ARG A 485 -17.38 23.20 -2.92
N LEU A 486 -16.41 23.04 -3.85
CA LEU A 486 -15.09 23.65 -3.73
C LEU A 486 -15.20 25.17 -3.76
N LYS A 487 -14.59 25.83 -2.77
CA LYS A 487 -14.50 27.30 -2.68
C LYS A 487 -13.08 27.81 -2.90
N ASP A 488 -12.09 27.10 -2.37
CA ASP A 488 -10.68 27.42 -2.56
C ASP A 488 -10.10 26.59 -3.70
N PHE A 489 -9.84 27.25 -4.82
CA PHE A 489 -9.30 26.66 -6.03
C PHE A 489 -7.77 26.71 -6.10
N THR A 490 -7.09 27.06 -5.00
CA THR A 490 -5.64 27.07 -4.94
C THR A 490 -5.09 25.66 -5.18
N PRO A 491 -4.26 25.44 -6.21
CA PRO A 491 -3.72 24.14 -6.50
C PRO A 491 -2.78 23.68 -5.37
N VAL A 492 -3.01 22.50 -4.83
CA VAL A 492 -2.13 21.88 -3.82
C VAL A 492 -0.95 21.13 -4.46
N THR A 493 -0.99 20.92 -5.78
CA THR A 493 0.08 20.31 -6.58
C THR A 493 0.29 21.11 -7.85
N HIS A 494 1.47 20.94 -8.48
CA HIS A 494 1.72 21.59 -9.76
C HIS A 494 0.80 21.00 -10.84
N ILE A 495 -0.08 21.82 -11.41
CA ILE A 495 -0.96 21.49 -12.52
C ILE A 495 -0.71 22.45 -13.70
N LYS A 496 -0.93 21.98 -14.92
CA LYS A 496 -0.95 22.85 -16.11
C LYS A 496 -2.33 23.50 -16.24
N GLY A 497 -2.38 24.81 -16.26
CA GLY A 497 -3.61 25.59 -16.31
C GLY A 497 -4.24 25.78 -14.92
N GLU A 498 -5.42 26.37 -14.92
CA GLU A 498 -6.20 26.61 -13.70
C GLU A 498 -7.08 25.43 -13.35
N VAL A 499 -7.41 25.28 -12.07
CA VAL A 499 -8.45 24.35 -11.63
C VAL A 499 -9.77 24.78 -12.25
N ASN A 500 -10.50 23.84 -12.84
CA ASN A 500 -11.77 24.14 -13.50
C ASN A 500 -12.83 24.70 -12.53
N ARG A 501 -13.74 25.52 -13.05
CA ARG A 501 -14.87 26.10 -12.31
C ARG A 501 -16.18 25.32 -12.52
N GLU A 502 -16.15 24.33 -13.38
CA GLU A 502 -17.29 23.46 -13.73
C GLU A 502 -17.53 22.37 -12.69
N GLY A 503 -16.69 22.32 -11.65
CA GLY A 503 -16.77 21.32 -10.58
C GLY A 503 -16.35 19.92 -11.00
N LEU A 504 -15.73 19.77 -12.17
CA LEU A 504 -15.36 18.45 -12.69
C LEU A 504 -14.14 17.88 -11.95
N ARG A 505 -14.31 16.75 -11.29
CA ARG A 505 -13.28 16.09 -10.51
C ARG A 505 -13.23 14.58 -10.69
N ARG A 506 -12.10 13.99 -10.31
CA ARG A 506 -11.99 12.54 -10.11
C ARG A 506 -12.68 12.15 -8.80
N MET A 507 -13.14 10.92 -8.73
CA MET A 507 -13.50 10.30 -7.45
C MET A 507 -12.28 10.20 -6.55
N THR A 508 -12.48 10.33 -5.24
CA THR A 508 -11.42 10.14 -4.24
C THR A 508 -11.11 8.65 -4.03
N PRO A 509 -9.95 8.29 -3.45
CA PRO A 509 -9.70 6.91 -3.01
C PRO A 509 -10.78 6.36 -2.06
N ARG A 510 -11.35 7.20 -1.20
CA ARG A 510 -12.46 6.81 -0.30
C ARG A 510 -13.73 6.47 -1.07
N GLU A 511 -14.08 7.24 -2.09
CA GLU A 511 -15.21 6.93 -2.98
C GLU A 511 -14.96 5.61 -3.74
N TRP A 512 -13.72 5.33 -4.15
CA TRP A 512 -13.37 4.02 -4.74
C TRP A 512 -13.46 2.88 -3.74
N ALA A 513 -13.08 3.10 -2.47
CA ALA A 513 -13.26 2.13 -1.40
C ALA A 513 -14.74 1.76 -1.22
N ARG A 514 -15.60 2.78 -1.14
CA ARG A 514 -17.07 2.60 -1.02
C ARG A 514 -17.68 1.89 -2.24
N LEU A 515 -17.16 2.13 -3.46
CA LEU A 515 -17.58 1.40 -4.67
C LEU A 515 -17.24 -0.10 -4.60
N GLN A 516 -16.22 -0.48 -3.86
CA GLN A 516 -15.90 -1.89 -3.61
C GLN A 516 -16.57 -2.45 -2.35
N GLY A 517 -17.29 -1.60 -1.60
CA GLY A 517 -17.98 -2.01 -0.38
C GLY A 517 -17.11 -2.04 0.87
N PHE A 518 -15.93 -1.39 0.86
CA PHE A 518 -15.15 -1.17 2.07
C PHE A 518 -15.85 -0.14 2.96
N PRO A 519 -15.88 -0.34 4.29
CA PRO A 519 -16.47 0.60 5.23
C PRO A 519 -15.59 1.86 5.42
N ASP A 520 -16.15 2.90 6.01
CA ASP A 520 -15.47 4.20 6.16
C ASP A 520 -14.31 4.19 7.14
N ASP A 521 -14.29 3.28 8.09
CA ASP A 521 -13.22 3.05 9.05
C ASP A 521 -12.07 2.20 8.48
N PHE A 522 -12.18 1.74 7.22
CA PHE A 522 -11.05 1.11 6.52
C PHE A 522 -9.91 2.12 6.32
N ILE A 523 -8.74 1.83 6.89
CA ILE A 523 -7.57 2.72 6.90
C ILE A 523 -6.92 2.77 5.52
N ILE A 524 -6.68 3.98 4.99
CA ILE A 524 -6.02 4.25 3.70
C ILE A 524 -4.82 5.18 3.97
N GLU A 525 -3.67 4.62 4.32
CA GLU A 525 -2.43 5.36 4.62
C GLU A 525 -1.33 5.13 3.58
N VAL A 526 -1.71 5.21 2.32
CA VAL A 526 -0.81 5.13 1.18
C VAL A 526 -1.04 6.33 0.25
N SER A 527 -0.17 6.53 -0.73
CA SER A 527 -0.38 7.58 -1.72
C SER A 527 -1.68 7.34 -2.51
N ASP A 528 -2.33 8.41 -2.99
CA ASP A 528 -3.53 8.28 -3.83
C ASP A 528 -3.31 7.32 -5.01
N ALA A 529 -2.12 7.36 -5.62
CA ALA A 529 -1.78 6.47 -6.74
C ALA A 529 -1.79 4.99 -6.32
N SER A 530 -1.22 4.68 -5.17
CA SER A 530 -1.25 3.33 -4.59
C SER A 530 -2.67 2.92 -4.20
N ALA A 531 -3.44 3.82 -3.58
CA ALA A 531 -4.82 3.57 -3.19
C ALA A 531 -5.72 3.25 -4.40
N TYR A 532 -5.63 4.03 -5.49
CA TYR A 532 -6.35 3.72 -6.73
C TYR A 532 -5.94 2.37 -7.32
N LYS A 533 -4.64 2.03 -7.30
CA LYS A 533 -4.16 0.70 -7.72
C LYS A 533 -4.77 -0.40 -6.85
N GLN A 534 -4.77 -0.24 -5.55
CA GLN A 534 -5.28 -1.20 -4.59
C GLN A 534 -6.79 -1.44 -4.75
N PHE A 535 -7.61 -0.39 -4.77
CA PHE A 535 -9.07 -0.53 -4.93
C PHE A 535 -9.46 -1.00 -6.33
N GLY A 536 -8.74 -0.60 -7.38
CA GLY A 536 -8.97 -1.07 -8.75
C GLY A 536 -8.73 -2.58 -8.90
N ASN A 537 -7.71 -3.11 -8.22
CA ASN A 537 -7.38 -4.54 -8.19
C ASN A 537 -8.23 -5.34 -7.19
N SER A 538 -8.87 -4.68 -6.22
CA SER A 538 -9.67 -5.36 -5.21
C SER A 538 -10.97 -5.93 -5.76
N VAL A 539 -11.62 -6.74 -4.96
CA VAL A 539 -12.93 -7.34 -5.26
C VAL A 539 -14.09 -6.52 -4.68
N ALA A 540 -15.28 -6.68 -5.23
CA ALA A 540 -16.50 -6.08 -4.68
C ALA A 540 -17.00 -6.94 -3.50
N ILE A 541 -16.77 -6.46 -2.27
CA ILE A 541 -17.03 -7.19 -1.03
C ILE A 541 -18.45 -7.76 -0.95
N PRO A 542 -19.54 -7.00 -1.24
CA PRO A 542 -20.89 -7.54 -1.11
C PRO A 542 -21.18 -8.70 -2.07
N ALA A 543 -20.64 -8.66 -3.29
CA ALA A 543 -20.82 -9.74 -4.26
C ALA A 543 -20.06 -11.01 -3.86
N ILE A 544 -18.82 -10.85 -3.35
CA ILE A 544 -18.04 -11.95 -2.76
C ILE A 544 -18.78 -12.54 -1.56
N GLN A 545 -19.25 -11.68 -0.65
CA GLN A 545 -19.95 -12.11 0.56
C GLN A 545 -21.23 -12.90 0.24
N ALA A 546 -22.03 -12.45 -0.72
CA ALA A 546 -23.24 -13.15 -1.14
C ALA A 546 -22.92 -14.55 -1.68
N THR A 547 -21.90 -14.67 -2.53
CA THR A 547 -21.49 -15.97 -3.08
C THR A 547 -20.89 -16.87 -2.00
N ALA A 548 -20.03 -16.33 -1.14
CA ALA A 548 -19.43 -17.09 -0.03
C ALA A 548 -20.48 -17.62 0.95
N MET A 549 -21.55 -16.86 1.20
CA MET A 549 -22.67 -17.32 2.02
C MET A 549 -23.32 -18.60 1.46
N GLU A 550 -23.49 -18.67 0.13
CA GLU A 550 -24.02 -19.88 -0.51
C GLU A 550 -23.03 -21.06 -0.44
N ILE A 551 -21.72 -20.80 -0.51
CA ILE A 551 -20.69 -21.82 -0.33
C ILE A 551 -20.72 -22.39 1.09
N ILE A 552 -20.74 -21.52 2.09
CA ILE A 552 -20.70 -21.90 3.52
C ILE A 552 -21.91 -22.74 3.92
N LYS A 553 -23.09 -22.46 3.36
CA LYS A 553 -24.31 -23.27 3.61
C LYS A 553 -24.17 -24.73 3.14
N ARG A 554 -23.24 -25.04 2.25
CA ARG A 554 -23.09 -26.34 1.60
C ARG A 554 -21.91 -27.17 2.09
N ILE A 555 -21.03 -26.60 2.88
CA ILE A 555 -19.92 -27.33 3.47
C ILE A 555 -20.23 -27.76 4.90
N ASP A 556 -19.80 -28.98 5.27
CA ASP A 556 -19.95 -29.46 6.63
C ASP A 556 -18.96 -28.77 7.57
N LEU A 557 -19.48 -27.92 8.45
CA LEU A 557 -18.72 -27.20 9.47
C LEU A 557 -18.68 -27.93 10.82
N SER A 558 -19.40 -29.06 10.98
CA SER A 558 -19.47 -29.80 12.25
C SER A 558 -18.11 -30.31 12.73
N LYS A 559 -17.18 -30.54 11.80
CA LYS A 559 -15.79 -30.93 12.05
C LYS A 559 -14.79 -29.78 11.98
N SER A 560 -15.25 -28.57 11.72
CA SER A 560 -14.42 -27.38 11.71
C SER A 560 -14.11 -26.99 13.15
N THR A 561 -12.90 -27.26 13.55
CA THR A 561 -12.22 -26.68 14.71
C THR A 561 -12.98 -26.66 16.03
N SER A 562 -12.80 -27.67 16.86
CA SER A 562 -12.88 -27.48 18.30
C SER A 562 -11.75 -26.50 18.72
N TYR A 563 -12.03 -25.21 18.77
CA TYR A 563 -11.20 -24.25 19.50
C TYR A 563 -11.35 -24.56 21.00
N ALA A 564 -10.56 -25.49 21.47
CA ALA A 564 -10.40 -25.68 22.91
C ALA A 564 -9.51 -24.54 23.41
N ILE A 565 -10.16 -23.48 23.87
CA ILE A 565 -9.45 -22.43 24.64
C ILE A 565 -9.03 -23.09 25.94
N LYS A 566 -7.80 -23.58 26.03
CA LYS A 566 -7.14 -23.75 27.32
C LYS A 566 -6.80 -22.37 27.84
N ARG A 567 -7.66 -21.84 28.69
CA ARG A 567 -7.30 -20.71 29.55
C ARG A 567 -6.20 -21.20 30.50
N LYS A 568 -5.02 -20.63 30.37
CA LYS A 568 -4.04 -20.49 31.44
C LYS A 568 -3.55 -19.05 31.45
#